data_1a921e3198a4bfebcb3b1691a1a9beed
#
_entry.id   1a921e3198a4bfebcb3b1691a1a9beed
#
_cell.length_a   1.000
_cell.length_b   1.000
_cell.length_c   1.000
_cell.angle_alpha   90.00
_cell.angle_beta   90.00
_cell.angle_gamma   90.00
#
_symmetry.space_group_name_H-M   'P 1'
#
loop_
_entity.id
_entity.type
_entity.pdbx_description
1 polymer ?
#
loop_
_entity_poly.entity_id
_entity_poly.type
_entity_poly.pdbx_seq_one_letter_code
_entity_poly.pdbx_strand_id
1 'polypeptide(L)'
;DINEQPFYQAEILVKNSIPLKYIKNIGNFGIPIPSQPQILQSKNAYTARVDREHPTAFIFLVDQSVSMRRITTFNGEDMTLSEAVARIVNAQINELVERCVKNNETRHYFDIAMIGYGTEAYSAWNGNLEGRDFVTPEEIRDNPYQKKMVKEEVRTRKGITIKEVEKKQWMVARHDGSWTHMDKAFKRAEGLLESWMKDHHDKDCYPPTIINITDGEYNGTSHDEMLQLSNQLKSMFTNDGNVLLFNIHVVPGHAESVVFPATADELNGNGYGEKLYNMSSLLPLNYNEQIRNIFGDKQADIRYHAMGVNTGMERLVKMMKIGTLSSMLVNQNL
;
A
#
# COMPACT_ATOMS: atom_id res chain seq x y z
N ASP A 1 -20.17 45.16 -14.45
CA ASP A 1 -20.60 43.83 -14.73
C ASP A 1 -19.80 42.84 -13.89
N ILE A 2 -20.11 42.91 -12.61
CA ILE A 2 -19.43 42.11 -11.58
C ILE A 2 -19.90 40.65 -11.55
N ASN A 3 -20.98 40.33 -12.27
CA ASN A 3 -21.58 38.98 -12.29
C ASN A 3 -20.99 38.02 -13.32
N GLU A 4 -20.15 38.47 -14.24
CA GLU A 4 -19.54 37.61 -15.26
C GLU A 4 -18.14 37.08 -14.86
N GLN A 5 -17.51 37.68 -13.86
CA GLN A 5 -16.17 37.26 -13.44
C GLN A 5 -16.07 35.81 -12.90
N PRO A 6 -17.04 35.30 -12.12
CA PRO A 6 -16.98 33.90 -11.65
C PRO A 6 -17.02 32.88 -12.76
N PHE A 7 -17.85 33.11 -13.76
CA PHE A 7 -17.98 32.21 -14.93
C PHE A 7 -16.73 32.25 -15.81
N TYR A 8 -16.13 33.41 -15.98
CA TYR A 8 -14.90 33.55 -16.74
C TYR A 8 -13.71 32.85 -16.09
N GLN A 9 -13.63 32.93 -14.75
CA GLN A 9 -12.60 32.21 -13.99
C GLN A 9 -12.80 30.70 -14.03
N ALA A 10 -14.04 30.20 -13.96
CA ALA A 10 -14.34 28.78 -14.06
C ALA A 10 -14.00 28.23 -15.46
N GLU A 11 -14.25 28.99 -16.52
CA GLU A 11 -13.91 28.62 -17.88
C GLU A 11 -12.39 28.58 -18.13
N ILE A 12 -11.64 29.51 -17.54
CA ILE A 12 -10.17 29.53 -17.57
C ILE A 12 -9.59 28.34 -16.80
N LEU A 13 -10.17 27.99 -15.64
CA LEU A 13 -9.76 26.85 -14.83
C LEU A 13 -9.88 25.53 -15.60
N VAL A 14 -11.01 25.34 -16.29
CA VAL A 14 -11.25 24.13 -17.10
C VAL A 14 -10.32 24.08 -18.30
N LYS A 15 -10.13 25.19 -19.00
CA LYS A 15 -9.29 25.26 -20.20
C LYS A 15 -7.78 25.16 -19.94
N ASN A 16 -7.31 25.69 -18.82
CA ASN A 16 -5.88 25.84 -18.57
C ASN A 16 -5.34 24.89 -17.51
N SER A 17 -6.16 23.96 -17.00
CA SER A 17 -5.76 22.97 -15.97
C SER A 17 -5.04 23.61 -14.78
N ILE A 18 -5.56 24.73 -14.25
CA ILE A 18 -4.95 25.40 -13.10
C ILE A 18 -4.94 24.44 -11.90
N PRO A 19 -3.78 24.16 -11.31
CA PRO A 19 -3.71 23.27 -10.15
C PRO A 19 -4.60 23.75 -9.00
N LEU A 20 -5.36 22.84 -8.39
CA LEU A 20 -6.31 23.12 -7.31
C LEU A 20 -5.71 23.92 -6.13
N LYS A 21 -4.40 23.79 -5.89
CA LYS A 21 -3.67 24.54 -4.85
C LYS A 21 -3.75 26.06 -4.98
N TYR A 22 -4.09 26.58 -6.15
CA TYR A 22 -4.26 28.02 -6.40
C TYR A 22 -5.70 28.52 -6.26
N ILE A 23 -6.65 27.60 -6.03
CA ILE A 23 -8.07 27.95 -5.93
C ILE A 23 -8.41 28.13 -4.45
N LYS A 24 -8.59 29.38 -4.04
CA LYS A 24 -9.09 29.70 -2.70
C LYS A 24 -10.62 29.69 -2.72
N ASN A 25 -11.25 28.98 -1.77
CA ASN A 25 -12.72 28.96 -1.55
C ASN A 25 -13.56 28.26 -2.64
N ILE A 26 -13.17 27.09 -3.10
CA ILE A 26 -13.96 26.28 -4.05
C ILE A 26 -15.37 25.99 -3.51
N GLY A 27 -15.55 25.88 -2.18
CA GLY A 27 -16.84 25.59 -1.56
C GLY A 27 -17.96 26.59 -1.81
N ASN A 28 -17.62 27.84 -2.16
CA ASN A 28 -18.63 28.91 -2.41
C ASN A 28 -19.23 28.87 -3.82
N PHE A 29 -18.74 28.04 -4.73
CA PHE A 29 -19.22 27.97 -6.12
C PHE A 29 -20.24 26.86 -6.40
N GLY A 30 -20.63 26.09 -5.38
CA GLY A 30 -21.59 24.97 -5.58
C GLY A 30 -21.11 23.88 -6.55
N ILE A 31 -19.84 23.90 -6.94
CA ILE A 31 -19.22 22.85 -7.75
C ILE A 31 -18.97 21.68 -6.81
N PRO A 32 -19.56 20.49 -7.06
CA PRO A 32 -19.22 19.31 -6.29
C PRO A 32 -17.71 19.10 -6.43
N ILE A 33 -16.95 19.19 -5.33
CA ILE A 33 -15.57 18.71 -5.31
C ILE A 33 -15.68 17.24 -5.69
N PRO A 34 -15.05 16.77 -6.78
CA PRO A 34 -15.08 15.36 -7.10
C PRO A 34 -14.55 14.62 -5.87
N SER A 35 -15.40 13.84 -5.23
CA SER A 35 -15.06 13.11 -4.01
C SER A 35 -13.97 12.04 -4.25
N GLN A 36 -13.60 11.82 -5.51
CA GLN A 36 -12.49 10.97 -5.94
C GLN A 36 -11.96 11.47 -7.29
N PRO A 37 -10.62 11.36 -7.53
CA PRO A 37 -10.10 11.52 -8.88
C PRO A 37 -10.87 10.59 -9.81
N GLN A 38 -11.33 11.11 -10.94
CA GLN A 38 -11.99 10.26 -11.94
C GLN A 38 -10.97 9.20 -12.35
N ILE A 39 -11.15 8.00 -11.82
CA ILE A 39 -10.45 6.82 -12.30
C ILE A 39 -10.78 6.75 -13.79
N LEU A 40 -9.77 6.71 -14.64
CA LEU A 40 -9.94 6.34 -16.03
C LEU A 40 -10.60 4.97 -16.06
N GLN A 41 -11.94 4.96 -16.14
CA GLN A 41 -12.75 3.74 -16.27
C GLN A 41 -12.68 3.27 -17.73
N SER A 42 -11.49 2.96 -18.19
CA SER A 42 -11.41 2.13 -19.38
C SER A 42 -11.90 0.74 -18.97
N LYS A 43 -12.70 0.09 -19.82
CA LYS A 43 -13.12 -1.30 -19.60
C LYS A 43 -11.96 -2.27 -19.42
N ASN A 44 -10.74 -1.86 -19.73
CA ASN A 44 -9.52 -2.62 -19.73
C ASN A 44 -8.47 -2.11 -18.74
N ALA A 45 -8.83 -1.26 -17.76
CA ALA A 45 -7.87 -0.81 -16.75
C ALA A 45 -7.50 -1.93 -15.78
N TYR A 46 -6.28 -1.88 -15.26
CA TYR A 46 -5.70 -2.85 -14.32
C TYR A 46 -5.61 -4.27 -14.90
N THR A 47 -5.22 -4.35 -16.17
CA THR A 47 -5.07 -5.60 -16.91
C THR A 47 -3.70 -5.77 -17.56
N ALA A 48 -2.82 -4.76 -17.45
CA ALA A 48 -1.47 -4.83 -18.00
C ALA A 48 -0.70 -6.01 -17.42
N ARG A 49 0.01 -6.68 -18.29
CA ARG A 49 0.85 -7.81 -17.92
C ARG A 49 2.12 -7.30 -17.25
N VAL A 50 2.47 -7.88 -16.11
CA VAL A 50 3.75 -7.63 -15.46
C VAL A 50 4.81 -8.58 -16.00
N ASP A 51 5.83 -8.03 -16.63
CA ASP A 51 6.98 -8.75 -17.16
C ASP A 51 8.26 -7.89 -17.06
N ARG A 52 9.37 -8.31 -17.69
CA ARG A 52 10.66 -7.61 -17.62
C ARG A 52 10.63 -6.22 -18.31
N GLU A 53 9.81 -6.07 -19.33
CA GLU A 53 9.69 -4.83 -20.10
C GLU A 53 8.68 -3.87 -19.47
N HIS A 54 7.69 -4.45 -18.77
CA HIS A 54 6.58 -3.74 -18.12
C HIS A 54 6.54 -4.09 -16.62
N PRO A 55 7.52 -3.65 -15.82
CA PRO A 55 7.52 -3.88 -14.38
C PRO A 55 6.41 -3.08 -13.70
N THR A 56 6.06 -3.44 -12.46
CA THR A 56 5.27 -2.57 -11.58
C THR A 56 6.07 -2.21 -10.33
N ALA A 57 5.56 -1.32 -9.49
CA ALA A 57 6.22 -0.95 -8.25
C ALA A 57 5.35 -1.24 -7.02
N PHE A 58 6.02 -1.65 -5.92
CA PHE A 58 5.42 -1.75 -4.60
C PHE A 58 6.14 -0.81 -3.64
N ILE A 59 5.38 0.00 -2.91
CA ILE A 59 5.90 0.87 -1.86
C ILE A 59 5.25 0.47 -0.53
N PHE A 60 6.05 -0.04 0.40
CA PHE A 60 5.61 -0.33 1.76
C PHE A 60 5.92 0.88 2.65
N LEU A 61 4.87 1.48 3.23
CA LEU A 61 4.99 2.52 4.24
C LEU A 61 4.72 1.87 5.59
N VAL A 62 5.68 1.90 6.49
CA VAL A 62 5.62 1.18 7.76
C VAL A 62 5.83 2.15 8.91
N ASP A 63 4.82 2.25 9.74
CA ASP A 63 4.86 3.02 10.97
C ASP A 63 5.92 2.46 11.93
N GLN A 64 6.81 3.33 12.39
CA GLN A 64 7.90 3.05 13.32
C GLN A 64 7.82 3.97 14.55
N SER A 65 6.64 4.52 14.82
CA SER A 65 6.41 5.38 15.98
C SER A 65 6.42 4.58 17.29
N VAL A 66 6.50 5.30 18.41
CA VAL A 66 6.56 4.69 19.75
C VAL A 66 5.33 3.83 20.07
N SER A 67 4.16 4.15 19.52
CA SER A 67 2.94 3.36 19.72
C SER A 67 3.09 1.91 19.22
N MET A 68 3.93 1.68 18.22
CA MET A 68 4.24 0.35 17.69
C MET A 68 5.00 -0.56 18.69
N ARG A 69 5.34 -0.08 19.89
CA ARG A 69 5.90 -0.90 20.99
C ARG A 69 4.86 -1.78 21.69
N ARG A 70 3.57 -1.57 21.45
CA ARG A 70 2.52 -2.38 22.07
C ARG A 70 2.74 -3.86 21.76
N ILE A 71 2.52 -4.73 22.77
CA ILE A 71 2.75 -6.16 22.64
C ILE A 71 1.57 -6.82 21.94
N THR A 72 1.89 -7.70 21.00
CA THR A 72 0.94 -8.58 20.32
C THR A 72 1.48 -10.00 20.29
N THR A 73 0.59 -10.99 20.17
CA THR A 73 0.98 -12.38 19.94
C THR A 73 0.94 -12.67 18.44
N PHE A 74 2.04 -13.12 17.86
CA PHE A 74 2.12 -13.53 16.46
C PHE A 74 2.85 -14.86 16.33
N ASN A 75 2.22 -15.85 15.69
CA ASN A 75 2.74 -17.23 15.56
C ASN A 75 3.09 -17.88 16.90
N GLY A 76 2.31 -17.59 17.96
CA GLY A 76 2.53 -18.14 19.31
C GLY A 76 3.65 -17.47 20.10
N GLU A 77 4.26 -16.40 19.60
CA GLU A 77 5.28 -15.62 20.29
C GLU A 77 4.76 -14.21 20.61
N ASP A 78 5.03 -13.73 21.82
CA ASP A 78 4.76 -12.34 22.20
C ASP A 78 5.91 -11.45 21.73
N MET A 79 5.56 -10.38 21.01
CA MET A 79 6.50 -9.42 20.46
C MET A 79 5.84 -8.05 20.31
N THR A 80 6.61 -7.02 19.97
CA THR A 80 6.03 -5.71 19.65
C THR A 80 5.29 -5.74 18.30
N LEU A 81 4.31 -4.85 18.14
CA LEU A 81 3.65 -4.67 16.83
C LEU A 81 4.65 -4.40 15.72
N SER A 82 5.66 -3.54 15.98
CA SER A 82 6.70 -3.25 15.00
C SER A 82 7.50 -4.50 14.59
N GLU A 83 7.82 -5.41 15.54
CA GLU A 83 8.48 -6.68 15.23
C GLU A 83 7.59 -7.60 14.41
N ALA A 84 6.31 -7.73 14.78
CA ALA A 84 5.35 -8.54 14.05
C ALA A 84 5.14 -8.01 12.62
N VAL A 85 4.95 -6.70 12.46
CA VAL A 85 4.83 -6.05 11.14
C VAL A 85 6.11 -6.21 10.33
N ALA A 86 7.29 -6.00 10.91
CA ALA A 86 8.56 -6.20 10.21
C ALA A 86 8.72 -7.66 9.73
N ARG A 87 8.35 -8.66 10.54
CA ARG A 87 8.35 -10.08 10.13
C ARG A 87 7.42 -10.33 8.95
N ILE A 88 6.21 -9.75 8.98
CA ILE A 88 5.21 -9.89 7.91
C ILE A 88 5.69 -9.21 6.62
N VAL A 89 6.21 -7.99 6.69
CA VAL A 89 6.75 -7.26 5.53
C VAL A 89 7.92 -8.02 4.91
N ASN A 90 8.87 -8.50 5.72
CA ASN A 90 10.00 -9.30 5.23
C ASN A 90 9.53 -10.60 4.56
N ALA A 91 8.54 -11.28 5.13
CA ALA A 91 7.98 -12.49 4.54
C ALA A 91 7.30 -12.20 3.18
N GLN A 92 6.57 -11.08 3.09
CA GLN A 92 5.92 -10.67 1.84
C GLN A 92 6.94 -10.30 0.76
N ILE A 93 8.02 -9.58 1.13
CA ILE A 93 9.11 -9.25 0.21
C ILE A 93 9.79 -10.53 -0.28
N ASN A 94 10.09 -11.48 0.63
CA ASN A 94 10.66 -12.76 0.22
C ASN A 94 9.75 -13.50 -0.76
N GLU A 95 8.44 -13.54 -0.52
CA GLU A 95 7.46 -14.16 -1.42
C GLU A 95 7.44 -13.49 -2.80
N LEU A 96 7.50 -12.15 -2.87
CA LEU A 96 7.60 -11.40 -4.12
C LEU A 96 8.88 -11.76 -4.89
N VAL A 97 10.02 -11.79 -4.19
CA VAL A 97 11.31 -12.15 -4.80
C VAL A 97 11.31 -13.58 -5.33
N GLU A 98 10.82 -14.56 -4.54
CA GLU A 98 10.74 -15.97 -4.96
C GLU A 98 9.90 -16.16 -6.25
N ARG A 99 8.86 -15.36 -6.43
CA ARG A 99 8.05 -15.36 -7.67
C ARG A 99 8.80 -14.82 -8.88
N CYS A 100 9.82 -14.00 -8.66
CA CYS A 100 10.67 -13.50 -9.73
C CYS A 100 11.73 -14.53 -10.17
N VAL A 101 11.96 -15.59 -9.38
CA VAL A 101 12.95 -16.62 -9.71
C VAL A 101 12.36 -17.66 -10.66
N LYS A 102 12.97 -17.79 -11.85
CA LYS A 102 12.62 -18.83 -12.83
C LYS A 102 13.90 -19.33 -13.49
N ASN A 103 14.10 -20.65 -13.47
CA ASN A 103 15.30 -21.30 -14.04
C ASN A 103 16.63 -20.73 -13.46
N ASN A 104 16.68 -20.50 -12.16
CA ASN A 104 17.82 -19.90 -11.44
C ASN A 104 18.15 -18.44 -11.80
N GLU A 105 17.36 -17.79 -12.65
CA GLU A 105 17.46 -16.36 -12.92
C GLU A 105 16.42 -15.59 -12.10
N THR A 106 16.80 -14.41 -11.61
CA THR A 106 15.84 -13.47 -11.01
C THR A 106 15.39 -12.48 -12.06
N ARG A 107 14.09 -12.41 -12.30
CA ARG A 107 13.49 -11.52 -13.29
C ARG A 107 13.05 -10.23 -12.64
N HIS A 108 13.28 -9.13 -13.33
CA HIS A 108 12.86 -7.80 -12.87
C HIS A 108 11.38 -7.57 -13.21
N TYR A 109 10.49 -8.06 -12.32
CA TYR A 109 9.05 -7.86 -12.44
C TYR A 109 8.56 -6.69 -11.60
N PHE A 110 9.31 -6.30 -10.57
CA PHE A 110 8.94 -5.25 -9.64
C PHE A 110 10.12 -4.37 -9.27
N ASP A 111 9.79 -3.12 -8.93
CA ASP A 111 10.63 -2.27 -8.13
C ASP A 111 9.99 -2.13 -6.75
N ILE A 112 10.75 -2.41 -5.70
CA ILE A 112 10.24 -2.41 -4.33
C ILE A 112 10.91 -1.32 -3.52
N ALA A 113 10.10 -0.47 -2.87
CA ALA A 113 10.57 0.51 -1.90
C ALA A 113 9.97 0.22 -0.52
N MET A 114 10.78 0.44 0.52
CA MET A 114 10.34 0.41 1.91
C MET A 114 10.61 1.76 2.56
N ILE A 115 9.59 2.40 3.09
CA ILE A 115 9.67 3.66 3.81
C ILE A 115 9.22 3.42 5.25
N GLY A 116 10.12 3.61 6.20
CA GLY A 116 9.79 3.70 7.61
C GLY A 116 9.44 5.14 7.97
N TYR A 117 8.46 5.34 8.83
CA TYR A 117 8.12 6.68 9.30
C TYR A 117 7.75 6.71 10.79
N GLY A 118 8.06 7.83 11.40
CA GLY A 118 7.79 8.21 12.77
C GLY A 118 7.94 9.71 12.85
N THR A 119 8.99 10.22 13.47
CA THR A 119 9.35 11.65 13.44
C THR A 119 9.81 12.09 12.05
N GLU A 120 10.51 11.22 11.33
CA GLU A 120 10.93 11.42 9.94
C GLU A 120 10.52 10.24 9.07
N ALA A 121 10.54 10.42 7.74
CA ALA A 121 10.37 9.35 6.78
C ALA A 121 11.73 9.00 6.15
N TYR A 122 12.09 7.72 6.14
CA TYR A 122 13.40 7.24 5.71
C TYR A 122 13.27 5.91 4.95
N SER A 123 14.32 5.55 4.21
CA SER A 123 14.44 4.22 3.61
C SER A 123 14.57 3.17 4.71
N ALA A 124 13.65 2.20 4.77
CA ALA A 124 13.64 1.17 5.80
C ALA A 124 14.48 -0.08 5.44
N TRP A 125 15.20 -0.05 4.33
CA TRP A 125 16.18 -1.08 4.00
C TRP A 125 17.35 -1.06 4.98
N ASN A 126 17.88 -2.23 5.30
CA ASN A 126 19.05 -2.38 6.17
C ASN A 126 20.19 -3.11 5.46
N GLY A 127 21.40 -3.01 6.03
CA GLY A 127 22.61 -3.63 5.50
C GLY A 127 23.06 -3.00 4.18
N ASN A 128 23.41 -3.82 3.20
CA ASN A 128 23.91 -3.34 1.91
C ASN A 128 22.89 -2.52 1.09
N LEU A 129 21.61 -2.59 1.45
CA LEU A 129 20.53 -1.85 0.80
C LEU A 129 20.16 -0.56 1.54
N GLU A 130 20.85 -0.24 2.65
CA GLU A 130 20.55 0.95 3.45
C GLU A 130 20.59 2.23 2.60
N GLY A 131 19.58 3.09 2.78
CA GLY A 131 19.45 4.35 2.07
C GLY A 131 18.97 4.25 0.62
N ARG A 132 18.82 3.02 0.07
CA ARG A 132 18.26 2.83 -1.27
C ARG A 132 16.76 3.18 -1.27
N ASP A 133 16.30 3.71 -2.37
CA ASP A 133 14.88 3.96 -2.61
C ASP A 133 14.21 2.71 -3.21
N PHE A 134 14.12 2.60 -4.51
CA PHE A 134 13.68 1.36 -5.16
C PHE A 134 14.83 0.36 -5.26
N VAL A 135 14.50 -0.90 -5.06
CA VAL A 135 15.43 -2.05 -5.13
C VAL A 135 14.78 -3.15 -5.98
N THR A 136 15.56 -3.73 -6.87
CA THR A 136 15.11 -4.82 -7.75
C THR A 136 15.06 -6.17 -7.01
N PRO A 137 14.27 -7.14 -7.50
CA PRO A 137 14.21 -8.48 -6.89
C PRO A 137 15.57 -9.19 -6.81
N GLU A 138 16.45 -8.97 -7.77
CA GLU A 138 17.81 -9.54 -7.77
C GLU A 138 18.66 -8.93 -6.66
N GLU A 139 18.67 -7.60 -6.52
CA GLU A 139 19.40 -6.92 -5.45
C GLU A 139 18.88 -7.34 -4.07
N ILE A 140 17.55 -7.48 -3.90
CA ILE A 140 16.94 -7.95 -2.66
C ILE A 140 17.37 -9.38 -2.33
N ARG A 141 17.30 -10.29 -3.31
CA ARG A 141 17.68 -11.69 -3.15
C ARG A 141 19.11 -11.84 -2.66
N ASP A 142 20.00 -11.04 -3.23
CA ASP A 142 21.46 -11.17 -3.02
C ASP A 142 21.95 -10.40 -1.79
N ASN A 143 21.17 -9.47 -1.24
CA ASN A 143 21.55 -8.61 -0.12
C ASN A 143 20.58 -8.69 1.08
N PRO A 144 20.27 -9.86 1.64
CA PRO A 144 19.56 -9.90 2.91
C PRO A 144 20.43 -9.34 4.03
N TYR A 145 19.84 -8.49 4.88
CA TYR A 145 20.52 -7.95 6.06
C TYR A 145 20.85 -9.05 7.08
N GLN A 146 19.88 -9.96 7.30
CA GLN A 146 20.06 -11.11 8.19
C GLN A 146 19.38 -12.35 7.61
N LYS A 147 19.96 -13.52 7.94
CA LYS A 147 19.39 -14.83 7.67
C LYS A 147 19.31 -15.61 8.98
N LYS A 148 18.15 -16.17 9.28
CA LYS A 148 17.93 -16.98 10.48
C LYS A 148 17.29 -18.30 10.09
N MET A 149 17.84 -19.41 10.59
CA MET A 149 17.15 -20.70 10.55
C MET A 149 16.11 -20.75 11.64
N VAL A 150 14.84 -20.99 11.27
CA VAL A 150 13.72 -21.14 12.20
C VAL A 150 13.05 -22.48 11.96
N LYS A 151 12.59 -23.10 13.05
CA LYS A 151 11.81 -24.33 12.97
C LYS A 151 10.37 -23.96 12.72
N GLU A 152 9.79 -24.46 11.62
CA GLU A 152 8.37 -24.26 11.29
C GLU A 152 7.64 -25.59 11.24
N GLU A 153 6.41 -25.59 11.75
CA GLU A 153 5.49 -26.71 11.55
C GLU A 153 4.93 -26.67 10.13
N VAL A 154 5.23 -27.69 9.35
CA VAL A 154 4.71 -27.83 8.00
C VAL A 154 3.70 -28.99 7.98
N ARG A 155 2.46 -28.69 7.61
CA ARG A 155 1.44 -29.72 7.38
C ARG A 155 1.73 -30.45 6.06
N THR A 156 1.96 -31.74 6.17
CA THR A 156 2.13 -32.63 5.03
C THR A 156 0.95 -33.61 4.95
N ARG A 157 0.83 -34.34 3.84
CA ARG A 157 -0.17 -35.43 3.74
C ARG A 157 0.00 -36.52 4.79
N LYS A 158 1.17 -36.62 5.45
CA LYS A 158 1.51 -37.58 6.48
C LYS A 158 1.38 -37.05 7.92
N GLY A 159 0.96 -35.78 8.08
CA GLY A 159 0.84 -35.12 9.37
C GLY A 159 1.68 -33.83 9.48
N ILE A 160 1.87 -33.35 10.72
CA ILE A 160 2.69 -32.17 11.01
C ILE A 160 4.16 -32.61 11.11
N THR A 161 5.02 -31.92 10.39
CA THR A 161 6.48 -32.12 10.42
C THR A 161 7.17 -30.81 10.72
N ILE A 162 8.17 -30.82 11.59
CA ILE A 162 9.03 -29.65 11.85
C ILE A 162 10.11 -29.60 10.78
N LYS A 163 10.21 -28.48 10.07
CA LYS A 163 11.28 -28.19 9.12
C LYS A 163 12.06 -26.97 9.56
N GLU A 164 13.37 -26.99 9.32
CA GLU A 164 14.17 -25.80 9.41
C GLU A 164 14.03 -25.00 8.10
N VAL A 165 13.61 -23.73 8.21
CA VAL A 165 13.40 -22.83 7.07
C VAL A 165 14.27 -21.59 7.29
N GLU A 166 14.99 -21.19 6.25
CA GLU A 166 15.74 -19.93 6.26
C GLU A 166 14.76 -18.75 6.14
N LYS A 167 14.78 -17.86 7.13
CA LYS A 167 14.07 -16.59 7.11
C LYS A 167 15.06 -15.47 6.83
N LYS A 168 14.81 -14.72 5.77
CA LYS A 168 15.58 -13.56 5.37
C LYS A 168 14.93 -12.29 5.90
N GLN A 169 15.74 -11.31 6.28
CA GLN A 169 15.30 -10.00 6.75
C GLN A 169 16.04 -8.91 6.00
N TRP A 170 15.32 -7.89 5.58
CA TRP A 170 15.84 -6.67 4.95
C TRP A 170 15.45 -5.43 5.75
N MET A 171 14.39 -5.53 6.54
CA MET A 171 13.89 -4.50 7.44
C MET A 171 13.90 -5.00 8.88
N VAL A 172 14.35 -4.16 9.80
CA VAL A 172 14.23 -4.38 11.26
C VAL A 172 13.23 -3.42 11.86
N ALA A 173 12.57 -3.85 12.94
CA ALA A 173 11.68 -3.01 13.71
C ALA A 173 12.44 -1.86 14.36
N ARG A 174 11.87 -0.66 14.28
CA ARG A 174 12.30 0.54 15.02
C ARG A 174 11.11 1.10 15.79
N HIS A 175 11.37 1.89 16.80
CA HIS A 175 10.37 2.63 17.58
C HIS A 175 10.98 3.91 18.13
N ASP A 176 11.63 4.64 17.27
CA ASP A 176 12.44 5.81 17.60
C ASP A 176 11.70 7.15 17.41
N GLY A 177 10.46 7.12 16.92
CA GLY A 177 9.69 8.31 16.65
C GLY A 177 8.62 8.60 17.70
N SER A 178 8.64 9.81 18.31
CA SER A 178 7.57 10.30 19.19
C SER A 178 6.31 10.74 18.43
N TRP A 179 6.42 10.92 17.11
CA TRP A 179 5.39 11.41 16.21
C TRP A 179 5.08 10.35 15.16
N THR A 180 3.89 10.43 14.57
CA THR A 180 3.44 9.60 13.45
C THR A 180 3.24 10.50 12.23
N HIS A 181 4.36 10.96 11.63
CA HIS A 181 4.36 11.81 10.43
C HIS A 181 4.10 11.00 9.16
N MET A 182 2.88 10.50 9.02
CA MET A 182 2.42 9.82 7.81
C MET A 182 2.47 10.74 6.58
N ASP A 183 2.29 12.05 6.77
CA ASP A 183 2.43 13.06 5.71
C ASP A 183 3.81 13.05 5.06
N LYS A 184 4.89 12.90 5.85
CA LYS A 184 6.26 12.80 5.33
C LYS A 184 6.45 11.52 4.52
N ALA A 185 5.85 10.41 4.97
CA ALA A 185 5.92 9.15 4.23
C ALA A 185 5.18 9.24 2.89
N PHE A 186 4.01 9.89 2.85
CA PHE A 186 3.26 10.09 1.62
C PHE A 186 3.99 11.01 0.64
N LYS A 187 4.56 12.13 1.13
CA LYS A 187 5.39 13.05 0.32
C LYS A 187 6.62 12.34 -0.27
N ARG A 188 7.27 11.48 0.54
CA ARG A 188 8.39 10.67 0.03
C ARG A 188 7.94 9.66 -1.02
N ALA A 189 6.83 8.97 -0.80
CA ALA A 189 6.27 8.03 -1.77
C ALA A 189 5.88 8.73 -3.09
N GLU A 190 5.32 9.94 -3.02
CA GLU A 190 5.02 10.78 -4.19
C GLU A 190 6.27 11.04 -5.04
N GLY A 191 7.35 11.52 -4.42
CA GLY A 191 8.61 11.77 -5.13
C GLY A 191 9.23 10.52 -5.75
N LEU A 192 9.13 9.36 -5.08
CA LEU A 192 9.57 8.08 -5.65
C LEU A 192 8.73 7.66 -6.86
N LEU A 193 7.41 7.82 -6.78
CA LEU A 193 6.51 7.49 -7.86
C LEU A 193 6.69 8.42 -9.07
N GLU A 194 6.90 9.71 -8.85
CA GLU A 194 7.20 10.67 -9.93
C GLU A 194 8.43 10.23 -10.72
N SER A 195 9.51 9.85 -10.02
CA SER A 195 10.72 9.34 -10.66
C SER A 195 10.45 8.04 -11.41
N TRP A 196 9.79 7.07 -10.76
CA TRP A 196 9.50 5.77 -11.36
C TRP A 196 8.62 5.89 -12.61
N MET A 197 7.57 6.72 -12.55
CA MET A 197 6.67 6.96 -13.69
C MET A 197 7.36 7.68 -14.84
N LYS A 198 8.31 8.59 -14.54
CA LYS A 198 9.12 9.23 -15.56
C LYS A 198 9.99 8.22 -16.31
N ASP A 199 10.56 7.25 -15.61
CA ASP A 199 11.42 6.21 -16.19
C ASP A 199 10.63 5.14 -16.96
N HIS A 200 9.31 5.08 -16.75
CA HIS A 200 8.41 4.08 -17.35
C HIS A 200 7.25 4.72 -18.15
N HIS A 201 7.36 6.01 -18.53
CA HIS A 201 6.25 6.77 -19.14
C HIS A 201 5.83 6.27 -20.53
N ASP A 202 6.71 5.56 -21.22
CA ASP A 202 6.53 4.98 -22.55
C ASP A 202 6.09 3.51 -22.54
N LYS A 203 5.84 2.96 -21.35
CA LYS A 203 5.49 1.55 -21.16
C LYS A 203 4.07 1.38 -20.62
N ASP A 204 3.42 0.30 -21.03
CA ASP A 204 2.10 -0.09 -20.52
C ASP A 204 2.26 -0.88 -19.20
N CYS A 205 2.82 -0.22 -18.18
CA CYS A 205 3.04 -0.83 -16.87
C CYS A 205 1.74 -0.89 -16.06
N TYR A 206 1.58 -1.98 -15.30
CA TYR A 206 0.56 -2.06 -14.26
C TYR A 206 0.82 -0.97 -13.20
N PRO A 207 -0.23 -0.29 -12.71
CA PRO A 207 -0.05 0.83 -11.78
C PRO A 207 0.66 0.40 -10.49
N PRO A 208 1.54 1.25 -9.94
CA PRO A 208 2.14 1.02 -8.64
C PRO A 208 1.12 0.85 -7.52
N THR A 209 1.49 0.06 -6.52
CA THR A 209 0.68 -0.14 -5.32
C THR A 209 1.45 0.32 -4.08
N ILE A 210 0.82 1.18 -3.27
CA ILE A 210 1.31 1.62 -1.97
C ILE A 210 0.55 0.85 -0.90
N ILE A 211 1.26 0.31 0.08
CA ILE A 211 0.68 -0.38 1.25
C ILE A 211 1.18 0.33 2.49
N ASN A 212 0.31 1.11 3.12
CA ASN A 212 0.58 1.83 4.36
C ASN A 212 0.07 1.02 5.56
N ILE A 213 0.94 0.78 6.55
CA ILE A 213 0.67 0.02 7.76
C ILE A 213 0.96 0.90 8.97
N THR A 214 -0.06 1.14 9.81
CA THR A 214 0.02 2.00 10.99
C THR A 214 -0.79 1.41 12.15
N ASP A 215 -0.44 1.74 13.39
CA ASP A 215 -1.19 1.33 14.59
C ASP A 215 -1.95 2.50 15.24
N GLY A 216 -1.95 3.67 14.64
CA GLY A 216 -2.56 4.85 15.22
C GLY A 216 -2.83 5.98 14.24
N GLU A 217 -3.45 7.02 14.79
CA GLU A 217 -3.70 8.23 14.05
C GLU A 217 -2.39 9.00 13.80
N TYR A 218 -2.26 9.50 12.59
CA TYR A 218 -1.19 10.45 12.26
C TYR A 218 -1.33 11.73 13.09
N ASN A 219 -0.20 12.34 13.40
CA ASN A 219 -0.11 13.61 14.09
C ASN A 219 0.89 14.53 13.37
N GLY A 220 0.89 15.81 13.73
CA GLY A 220 1.73 16.81 13.08
C GLY A 220 1.20 17.35 11.74
N THR A 221 0.02 16.89 11.29
CA THR A 221 -0.67 17.38 10.10
C THR A 221 -2.19 17.33 10.26
N SER A 222 -2.95 18.08 9.47
CA SER A 222 -4.40 18.05 9.50
C SER A 222 -4.96 16.88 8.67
N HIS A 223 -6.23 16.51 8.94
CA HIS A 223 -6.91 15.51 8.11
C HIS A 223 -7.07 15.97 6.66
N ASP A 224 -7.38 17.23 6.45
CA ASP A 224 -7.55 17.79 5.09
C ASP A 224 -6.24 17.71 4.29
N GLU A 225 -5.10 17.98 4.93
CA GLU A 225 -3.79 17.84 4.29
C GLU A 225 -3.49 16.36 3.96
N MET A 226 -3.78 15.42 4.88
CA MET A 226 -3.60 13.99 4.62
C MET A 226 -4.52 13.50 3.50
N LEU A 227 -5.77 13.95 3.46
CA LEU A 227 -6.70 13.61 2.39
C LEU A 227 -6.21 14.17 1.04
N GLN A 228 -5.68 15.39 1.03
CA GLN A 228 -5.09 15.99 -0.18
C GLN A 228 -3.89 15.18 -0.67
N LEU A 229 -2.95 14.82 0.21
CA LEU A 229 -1.79 14.00 -0.13
C LEU A 229 -2.20 12.61 -0.66
N SER A 230 -3.17 11.97 0.00
CA SER A 230 -3.67 10.67 -0.46
C SER A 230 -4.34 10.76 -1.84
N ASN A 231 -5.08 11.84 -2.11
CA ASN A 231 -5.68 12.07 -3.41
C ASN A 231 -4.64 12.38 -4.50
N GLN A 232 -3.56 13.09 -4.16
CA GLN A 232 -2.42 13.28 -5.07
C GLN A 232 -1.82 11.94 -5.47
N LEU A 233 -1.48 11.08 -4.51
CA LEU A 233 -0.97 9.74 -4.79
C LEU A 233 -1.94 8.90 -5.65
N LYS A 234 -3.23 8.86 -5.29
CA LYS A 234 -4.25 8.12 -6.04
C LYS A 234 -4.56 8.70 -7.42
N SER A 235 -4.19 9.96 -7.69
CA SER A 235 -4.34 10.59 -9.01
C SER A 235 -3.19 10.32 -9.96
N MET A 236 -2.04 9.87 -9.45
CA MET A 236 -0.94 9.42 -10.29
C MET A 236 -1.35 8.16 -11.06
N PHE A 237 -0.90 8.00 -12.28
CA PHE A 237 -1.39 6.93 -13.14
C PHE A 237 -0.34 6.44 -14.15
N THR A 238 -0.50 5.20 -14.57
CA THR A 238 0.09 4.62 -15.78
C THR A 238 -0.98 4.51 -16.87
N ASN A 239 -0.63 4.06 -18.07
CA ASN A 239 -1.60 3.81 -19.13
C ASN A 239 -2.68 2.78 -18.73
N ASP A 240 -2.40 1.90 -17.75
CA ASP A 240 -3.31 0.82 -17.31
C ASP A 240 -4.19 1.22 -16.12
N GLY A 241 -3.91 2.32 -15.41
CA GLY A 241 -4.76 2.78 -14.31
C GLY A 241 -4.04 3.66 -13.29
N ASN A 242 -4.77 4.03 -12.25
CA ASN A 242 -4.27 4.87 -11.17
C ASN A 242 -3.49 4.06 -10.13
N VAL A 243 -2.57 4.73 -9.43
CA VAL A 243 -1.90 4.19 -8.24
C VAL A 243 -2.92 3.70 -7.22
N LEU A 244 -2.68 2.52 -6.67
CA LEU A 244 -3.51 1.94 -5.63
C LEU A 244 -2.88 2.20 -4.24
N LEU A 245 -3.67 2.80 -3.36
CA LEU A 245 -3.27 3.10 -1.98
C LEU A 245 -4.09 2.26 -1.01
N PHE A 246 -3.42 1.31 -0.34
CA PHE A 246 -3.95 0.52 0.76
C PHE A 246 -3.58 1.18 2.09
N ASN A 247 -4.56 1.35 2.99
CA ASN A 247 -4.31 1.80 4.37
C ASN A 247 -4.74 0.71 5.35
N ILE A 248 -3.82 0.20 6.15
CA ILE A 248 -4.07 -0.90 7.07
C ILE A 248 -3.73 -0.44 8.50
N HIS A 249 -4.77 -0.26 9.31
CA HIS A 249 -4.62 0.01 10.73
C HIS A 249 -4.54 -1.30 11.49
N VAL A 250 -3.44 -1.50 12.22
CA VAL A 250 -3.16 -2.72 12.99
C VAL A 250 -3.33 -2.48 14.48
N VAL A 251 -3.79 -3.50 15.18
CA VAL A 251 -3.95 -3.48 16.65
C VAL A 251 -3.41 -4.75 17.28
N PRO A 252 -2.98 -4.69 18.57
CA PRO A 252 -2.67 -5.88 19.33
C PRO A 252 -3.91 -6.75 19.54
N GLY A 253 -3.74 -8.07 19.54
CA GLY A 253 -4.79 -9.03 19.87
C GLY A 253 -5.91 -9.15 18.83
N HIS A 254 -7.10 -9.54 19.30
CA HIS A 254 -8.27 -9.79 18.48
C HIS A 254 -9.32 -8.71 18.75
N ALA A 255 -9.34 -7.67 17.96
CA ALA A 255 -10.42 -6.69 17.93
C ALA A 255 -11.39 -7.01 16.79
N GLU A 256 -12.62 -6.50 16.90
CA GLU A 256 -13.54 -6.51 15.75
C GLU A 256 -12.95 -5.68 14.64
N SER A 257 -12.60 -6.33 13.54
CA SER A 257 -11.93 -5.69 12.43
C SER A 257 -12.82 -5.64 11.20
N VAL A 258 -12.79 -4.49 10.52
CA VAL A 258 -13.41 -4.30 9.21
C VAL A 258 -12.31 -4.30 8.16
N VAL A 259 -12.44 -5.14 7.14
CA VAL A 259 -11.50 -5.24 6.04
C VAL A 259 -12.24 -5.16 4.72
N PHE A 260 -11.70 -4.41 3.78
CA PHE A 260 -12.31 -4.17 2.47
C PHE A 260 -13.80 -3.77 2.58
N PRO A 261 -14.14 -2.66 3.27
CA PRO A 261 -15.52 -2.20 3.31
C PRO A 261 -15.97 -1.68 1.92
N ALA A 262 -17.22 -1.93 1.58
CA ALA A 262 -17.87 -1.35 0.41
C ALA A 262 -18.37 0.07 0.69
N THR A 263 -18.89 0.29 1.90
CA THR A 263 -19.44 1.57 2.34
C THR A 263 -18.85 2.01 3.68
N ALA A 264 -18.90 3.31 3.97
CA ALA A 264 -18.44 3.84 5.25
C ALA A 264 -19.31 3.37 6.43
N ASP A 265 -20.57 3.00 6.19
CA ASP A 265 -21.47 2.52 7.23
C ASP A 265 -20.96 1.22 7.90
N GLU A 266 -20.20 0.39 7.16
CA GLU A 266 -19.57 -0.81 7.72
C GLU A 266 -18.55 -0.50 8.83
N LEU A 267 -18.10 0.74 8.94
CA LEU A 267 -17.14 1.19 9.96
C LEU A 267 -17.79 1.50 11.31
N ASN A 268 -19.13 1.46 11.38
CA ASN A 268 -19.89 1.63 12.62
C ASN A 268 -19.55 2.91 13.42
N GLY A 269 -19.29 4.03 12.72
CA GLY A 269 -18.92 5.31 13.34
C GLY A 269 -17.49 5.36 13.90
N ASN A 270 -16.62 4.47 13.47
CA ASN A 270 -15.18 4.56 13.80
C ASN A 270 -14.56 5.73 13.03
N GLY A 271 -14.41 6.88 13.71
CA GLY A 271 -13.94 8.11 13.07
C GLY A 271 -12.54 8.00 12.45
N TYR A 272 -11.63 7.18 13.01
CA TYR A 272 -10.35 6.93 12.38
C TYR A 272 -10.49 6.01 11.15
N GLY A 273 -11.36 5.01 11.25
CA GLY A 273 -11.72 4.17 10.10
C GLY A 273 -12.28 4.99 8.94
N GLU A 274 -13.15 5.98 9.20
CA GLU A 274 -13.68 6.88 8.17
C GLU A 274 -12.59 7.74 7.51
N LYS A 275 -11.62 8.23 8.28
CA LYS A 275 -10.45 8.93 7.75
C LYS A 275 -9.67 8.03 6.78
N LEU A 276 -9.37 6.79 7.18
CA LEU A 276 -8.67 5.83 6.32
C LEU A 276 -9.49 5.43 5.09
N TYR A 277 -10.82 5.30 5.23
CA TYR A 277 -11.73 5.00 4.13
C TYR A 277 -11.60 6.04 3.01
N ASN A 278 -11.67 7.32 3.37
CA ASN A 278 -11.55 8.43 2.42
C ASN A 278 -10.15 8.51 1.77
N MET A 279 -9.12 8.15 2.50
CA MET A 279 -7.74 8.14 2.01
C MET A 279 -7.44 6.94 1.10
N SER A 280 -8.15 5.83 1.22
CA SER A 280 -7.86 4.58 0.51
C SER A 280 -8.40 4.55 -0.91
N SER A 281 -7.80 3.76 -1.78
CA SER A 281 -8.29 3.54 -3.14
C SER A 281 -9.54 2.68 -3.15
N LEU A 282 -10.47 2.99 -4.05
CA LEU A 282 -11.55 2.10 -4.43
C LEU A 282 -11.00 1.06 -5.43
N LEU A 283 -10.97 -0.20 -5.04
CA LEU A 283 -10.35 -1.26 -5.82
C LEU A 283 -11.12 -1.56 -7.11
N PRO A 284 -10.41 -1.92 -8.20
CA PRO A 284 -11.04 -2.46 -9.40
C PRO A 284 -11.73 -3.80 -9.12
N LEU A 285 -12.75 -4.15 -9.90
CA LEU A 285 -13.54 -5.39 -9.71
C LEU A 285 -12.72 -6.69 -9.86
N ASN A 286 -11.62 -6.66 -10.60
CA ASN A 286 -10.74 -7.82 -10.76
C ASN A 286 -10.03 -8.26 -9.46
N TYR A 287 -10.04 -7.40 -8.41
CA TYR A 287 -9.59 -7.78 -7.07
C TYR A 287 -10.60 -8.68 -6.32
N ASN A 288 -11.89 -8.61 -6.68
CA ASN A 288 -12.96 -9.24 -5.92
C ASN A 288 -12.84 -10.76 -5.83
N GLU A 289 -12.35 -11.42 -6.87
CA GLU A 289 -12.14 -12.88 -6.83
C GLU A 289 -11.17 -13.26 -5.71
N GLN A 290 -10.06 -12.55 -5.59
CA GLN A 290 -9.06 -12.81 -4.56
C GLN A 290 -9.53 -12.42 -3.17
N ILE A 291 -10.23 -11.28 -3.05
CA ILE A 291 -10.83 -10.85 -1.79
C ILE A 291 -11.79 -11.94 -1.29
N ARG A 292 -12.65 -12.46 -2.16
CA ARG A 292 -13.59 -13.54 -1.82
C ARG A 292 -12.89 -14.84 -1.46
N ASN A 293 -11.88 -15.23 -2.20
CA ASN A 293 -11.12 -16.46 -1.93
C ASN A 293 -10.43 -16.43 -0.57
N ILE A 294 -10.03 -15.26 -0.09
CA ILE A 294 -9.29 -15.09 1.17
C ILE A 294 -10.20 -14.76 2.35
N PHE A 295 -11.27 -13.98 2.14
CA PHE A 295 -12.16 -13.49 3.20
C PHE A 295 -13.57 -14.08 3.17
N GLY A 296 -13.99 -14.72 2.09
CA GLY A 296 -15.17 -15.59 2.00
C GLY A 296 -16.52 -14.88 1.79
N ASP A 297 -16.81 -13.83 2.55
CA ASP A 297 -18.11 -13.19 2.69
C ASP A 297 -18.34 -11.96 1.78
N LYS A 298 -17.48 -11.77 0.79
CA LYS A 298 -17.51 -10.61 -0.11
C LYS A 298 -18.25 -10.91 -1.43
N GLN A 299 -18.89 -9.91 -2.03
CA GLN A 299 -19.67 -10.04 -3.27
C GLN A 299 -18.78 -9.78 -4.51
N ALA A 300 -19.15 -10.32 -5.66
CA ALA A 300 -18.36 -10.24 -6.87
C ALA A 300 -18.48 -8.91 -7.63
N ASP A 301 -19.64 -8.25 -7.49
CA ASP A 301 -20.08 -7.10 -8.26
C ASP A 301 -20.00 -5.77 -7.49
N ILE A 302 -19.54 -5.82 -6.24
CA ILE A 302 -19.37 -4.64 -5.38
C ILE A 302 -17.89 -4.25 -5.35
N ARG A 303 -17.59 -2.96 -5.45
CA ARG A 303 -16.24 -2.44 -5.29
C ARG A 303 -15.93 -2.17 -3.82
N TYR A 304 -14.73 -2.52 -3.41
CA TYR A 304 -14.27 -2.41 -2.03
C TYR A 304 -13.16 -1.37 -1.90
N HIS A 305 -13.11 -0.68 -0.77
CA HIS A 305 -11.96 0.18 -0.43
C HIS A 305 -10.77 -0.65 0.03
N ALA A 306 -9.59 -0.25 -0.43
CA ALA A 306 -8.30 -0.88 -0.11
C ALA A 306 -7.88 -0.54 1.33
N MET A 307 -8.65 -0.97 2.33
CA MET A 307 -8.37 -0.64 3.72
C MET A 307 -8.73 -1.75 4.70
N GLY A 308 -8.12 -1.66 5.87
CA GLY A 308 -8.51 -2.43 7.05
C GLY A 308 -8.39 -1.57 8.30
N VAL A 309 -9.34 -1.71 9.22
CA VAL A 309 -9.30 -1.08 10.53
C VAL A 309 -9.36 -2.13 11.63
N ASN A 310 -8.66 -1.91 12.73
CA ASN A 310 -8.49 -2.86 13.84
C ASN A 310 -8.00 -4.25 13.36
N THR A 311 -7.04 -4.24 12.45
CA THR A 311 -6.57 -5.45 11.79
C THR A 311 -5.54 -6.18 12.65
N GLY A 312 -5.83 -7.42 13.04
CA GLY A 312 -4.84 -8.31 13.68
C GLY A 312 -3.84 -8.86 12.65
N MET A 313 -2.74 -9.44 13.14
CA MET A 313 -1.60 -9.86 12.31
C MET A 313 -1.95 -10.87 11.22
N GLU A 314 -2.86 -11.82 11.46
CA GLU A 314 -3.30 -12.79 10.45
C GLU A 314 -4.03 -12.12 9.28
N ARG A 315 -4.87 -11.11 9.58
CA ARG A 315 -5.59 -10.36 8.55
C ARG A 315 -4.66 -9.42 7.79
N LEU A 316 -3.66 -8.84 8.47
CA LEU A 316 -2.61 -8.06 7.82
C LEU A 316 -1.90 -8.91 6.74
N VAL A 317 -1.48 -10.13 7.05
CA VAL A 317 -0.88 -11.06 6.07
C VAL A 317 -1.80 -11.27 4.87
N LYS A 318 -3.08 -11.51 5.11
CA LYS A 318 -4.08 -11.72 4.05
C LYS A 318 -4.27 -10.48 3.16
N MET A 319 -4.33 -9.30 3.77
CA MET A 319 -4.49 -8.04 3.04
C MET A 319 -3.25 -7.70 2.22
N MET A 320 -2.06 -7.92 2.75
CA MET A 320 -0.81 -7.73 2.02
C MET A 320 -0.73 -8.63 0.79
N LYS A 321 -1.16 -9.89 0.90
CA LYS A 321 -1.26 -10.81 -0.25
C LYS A 321 -2.17 -10.25 -1.33
N ILE A 322 -3.33 -9.70 -0.99
CA ILE A 322 -4.25 -9.08 -1.96
C ILE A 322 -3.59 -7.88 -2.63
N GLY A 323 -2.96 -6.98 -1.86
CA GLY A 323 -2.29 -5.79 -2.40
C GLY A 323 -1.12 -6.11 -3.34
N THR A 324 -0.49 -7.27 -3.21
CA THR A 324 0.71 -7.65 -3.98
C THR A 324 0.47 -8.74 -5.04
N LEU A 325 -0.72 -9.35 -5.10
CA LEU A 325 -0.98 -10.53 -5.93
C LEU A 325 -1.79 -10.29 -7.20
N SER A 326 -2.66 -9.30 -7.22
CA SER A 326 -3.67 -9.18 -8.26
C SER A 326 -3.10 -9.03 -9.67
N SER A 327 -1.99 -8.31 -9.80
CA SER A 327 -1.33 -8.12 -11.09
C SER A 327 -0.60 -9.37 -11.63
N MET A 328 -0.31 -10.35 -10.77
CA MET A 328 0.55 -11.48 -11.13
C MET A 328 -0.20 -12.77 -11.49
N LEU A 329 -1.42 -12.94 -10.96
CA LEU A 329 -2.16 -14.20 -11.14
C LEU A 329 -2.72 -14.40 -12.54
N VAL A 330 -2.81 -13.34 -13.33
CA VAL A 330 -3.26 -13.45 -14.73
C VAL A 330 -2.27 -14.23 -15.59
N ASN A 331 -1.03 -14.44 -15.13
CA ASN A 331 0.06 -14.98 -15.96
C ASN A 331 0.68 -16.30 -15.49
N GLN A 332 0.18 -16.96 -14.44
CA GLN A 332 0.75 -18.24 -13.98
C GLN A 332 0.13 -19.49 -14.63
N ASN A 333 -0.85 -19.32 -15.53
CA ASN A 333 -1.48 -20.42 -16.28
C ASN A 333 -0.93 -20.57 -17.70
N LEU A 334 0.34 -20.19 -17.94
CA LEU A 334 1.03 -20.48 -19.20
C LEU A 334 2.34 -21.21 -18.95
#